data_93327c591b187cd1e48380ee6019fff8
#
_entry.id   93327c591b187cd1e48380ee6019fff8
#
_cell.length_a   1.000
_cell.length_b   1.000
_cell.length_c   1.000
_cell.angle_alpha   90.00
_cell.angle_beta   90.00
_cell.angle_gamma   90.00
#
_symmetry.space_group_name_H-M   'P 1'
#
loop_
_entity.id
_entity.type
_entity.pdbx_description
1 polymer ?
#
loop_
_entity_poly.entity_id
_entity_poly.type
_entity_poly.pdbx_seq_one_letter_code
_entity_poly.pdbx_strand_id
1 'polypeptide(L)'
;MNILFKFIILFCSFLILTSCSGLKNANFDTIKTANPNADLTSKILLQRLKEIPYKGIAFGHQDATMYGINWDQSDTPNILQSDIAMVSGKMPAVHGYDLGHIELGLEYNLDTVAFNVMRKHIQKLHDDGAIITFSWHLDNPKSLGSSWDTTATVKEILKAGEYRKRYEGWVTNLSNFFKSLKSKKGNFIPVIFRPFHEMNGSWFWWGKGNCSPEDYKSLWQETFQLLQENEVNNLL
;
A
#
# COMPACT_ATOMS: atom_id res chain seq x y z
N MET A 1 31.63 41.47 26.76
CA MET A 1 30.49 40.64 26.27
C MET A 1 29.61 40.37 27.47
N ASN A 2 28.48 41.10 27.55
CA ASN A 2 27.66 41.24 28.77
C ASN A 2 27.00 39.93 29.18
N ILE A 3 26.92 39.69 30.48
CA ILE A 3 26.27 38.58 31.16
C ILE A 3 24.82 38.38 30.65
N LEU A 4 24.15 39.46 30.29
CA LEU A 4 22.81 39.47 29.68
C LEU A 4 22.73 38.72 28.36
N PHE A 5 23.79 38.81 27.52
CA PHE A 5 23.86 38.14 26.23
C PHE A 5 24.04 36.63 26.33
N LYS A 6 24.74 36.17 27.39
CA LYS A 6 24.88 34.73 27.71
C LYS A 6 23.58 34.11 28.19
N PHE A 7 22.74 34.83 28.92
CA PHE A 7 21.43 34.37 29.36
C PHE A 7 20.42 34.26 28.24
N ILE A 8 20.46 35.17 27.24
CA ILE A 8 19.58 35.10 26.05
C ILE A 8 19.93 33.89 25.19
N ILE A 9 21.22 33.60 25.00
CA ILE A 9 21.64 32.40 24.21
C ILE A 9 21.27 31.11 24.96
N LEU A 10 21.35 31.06 26.27
CA LEU A 10 20.95 29.88 27.07
C LEU A 10 19.43 29.65 27.06
N PHE A 11 18.63 30.73 27.06
CA PHE A 11 17.17 30.67 27.01
C PHE A 11 16.65 30.27 25.61
N CYS A 12 17.29 30.74 24.53
CA CYS A 12 16.97 30.29 23.16
C CYS A 12 17.35 28.84 22.90
N SER A 13 18.41 28.30 23.53
CA SER A 13 18.81 26.90 23.42
C SER A 13 17.84 25.94 24.10
N PHE A 14 17.08 26.42 25.13
CA PHE A 14 16.11 25.59 25.86
C PHE A 14 14.75 25.49 25.17
N LEU A 15 14.42 26.45 24.29
CA LEU A 15 13.15 26.49 23.56
C LEU A 15 13.12 25.58 22.31
N ILE A 16 14.27 25.05 21.86
CA ILE A 16 14.33 24.17 20.66
C ILE A 16 14.09 22.70 21.01
N LEU A 17 14.08 22.32 22.30
CA LEU A 17 13.93 20.92 22.72
C LEU A 17 12.49 20.46 23.01
N THR A 18 11.48 21.32 22.83
CA THR A 18 10.08 20.95 23.16
C THR A 18 9.20 20.59 21.97
N SER A 19 9.76 20.52 20.74
CA SER A 19 8.96 20.30 19.53
C SER A 19 8.84 18.81 19.08
N CYS A 20 9.39 17.85 19.82
CA CYS A 20 9.32 16.42 19.45
C CYS A 20 8.62 15.51 20.46
N SER A 21 7.74 16.03 21.32
CA SER A 21 7.14 15.23 22.41
C SER A 21 5.78 14.60 22.12
N GLY A 22 5.20 14.80 20.91
CA GLY A 22 3.84 14.30 20.60
C GLY A 22 3.73 12.78 20.39
N LEU A 23 4.82 12.07 20.09
CA LEU A 23 4.78 10.63 19.76
C LEU A 23 5.35 9.72 20.86
N LYS A 24 5.98 10.26 21.90
CA LYS A 24 6.70 9.46 22.93
C LYS A 24 5.81 8.71 23.92
N ASN A 25 4.48 8.95 23.96
CA ASN A 25 3.57 8.33 24.92
C ASN A 25 2.37 7.61 24.29
N ALA A 26 2.35 7.38 22.97
CA ALA A 26 1.30 6.57 22.36
C ALA A 26 1.61 5.10 22.61
N ASN A 27 0.79 4.42 23.40
CA ASN A 27 0.88 2.97 23.56
C ASN A 27 0.28 2.29 22.32
N PHE A 28 1.11 2.07 21.29
CA PHE A 28 0.69 1.45 20.05
C PHE A 28 0.31 -0.03 20.21
N ASP A 29 0.66 -0.67 21.33
CA ASP A 29 0.29 -2.07 21.60
C ASP A 29 -1.24 -2.23 21.80
N THR A 30 -1.92 -1.15 22.19
CA THR A 30 -3.38 -1.13 22.36
C THR A 30 -4.15 -0.98 21.06
N ILE A 31 -3.48 -0.63 19.94
CA ILE A 31 -4.13 -0.45 18.66
C ILE A 31 -4.44 -1.83 18.08
N LYS A 32 -5.75 -2.12 17.95
CA LYS A 32 -6.24 -3.35 17.34
C LYS A 32 -6.31 -3.17 15.81
N THR A 33 -5.67 -4.09 15.10
CA THR A 33 -5.71 -4.24 13.64
C THR A 33 -6.40 -5.56 13.29
N ALA A 34 -6.86 -5.72 12.06
CA ALA A 34 -7.44 -6.98 11.59
C ALA A 34 -6.40 -8.13 11.68
N ASN A 35 -5.14 -7.87 11.30
CA ASN A 35 -4.04 -8.79 11.54
C ASN A 35 -3.49 -8.58 12.96
N PRO A 36 -3.64 -9.54 13.89
CA PRO A 36 -3.11 -9.40 15.25
C PRO A 36 -1.57 -9.26 15.29
N ASN A 37 -0.88 -9.76 14.26
CA ASN A 37 0.56 -9.72 14.09
C ASN A 37 1.05 -8.47 13.33
N ALA A 38 0.14 -7.51 13.04
CA ALA A 38 0.53 -6.29 12.34
C ALA A 38 1.70 -5.59 13.04
N ASP A 39 2.68 -5.17 12.26
CA ASP A 39 3.86 -4.50 12.74
C ASP A 39 3.55 -3.11 13.33
N LEU A 40 4.53 -2.52 14.01
CA LEU A 40 4.36 -1.21 14.64
C LEU A 40 4.08 -0.12 13.59
N THR A 41 4.67 -0.22 12.40
CA THR A 41 4.50 0.79 11.35
C THR A 41 3.06 0.80 10.82
N SER A 42 2.43 -0.37 10.70
CA SER A 42 1.01 -0.52 10.35
C SER A 42 0.07 0.05 11.42
N LYS A 43 0.37 -0.21 12.69
CA LYS A 43 -0.40 0.36 13.80
C LYS A 43 -0.31 1.89 13.83
N ILE A 44 0.88 2.45 13.58
CA ILE A 44 1.09 3.91 13.45
C ILE A 44 0.30 4.47 12.27
N LEU A 45 0.32 3.79 11.11
CA LEU A 45 -0.48 4.20 9.96
C LEU A 45 -1.97 4.21 10.28
N LEU A 46 -2.50 3.16 10.92
CA LEU A 46 -3.91 3.10 11.32
C LEU A 46 -4.29 4.26 12.26
N GLN A 47 -3.44 4.58 13.24
CA GLN A 47 -3.67 5.73 14.13
C GLN A 47 -3.67 7.04 13.34
N ARG A 48 -2.71 7.22 12.44
CA ARG A 48 -2.64 8.39 11.56
C ARG A 48 -3.90 8.55 10.69
N LEU A 49 -4.41 7.46 10.11
CA LEU A 49 -5.65 7.47 9.33
C LEU A 49 -6.86 7.93 10.15
N LYS A 50 -6.93 7.53 11.44
CA LYS A 50 -7.98 8.00 12.36
C LYS A 50 -7.86 9.49 12.71
N GLU A 51 -6.67 10.06 12.66
CA GLU A 51 -6.42 11.47 12.98
C GLU A 51 -6.63 12.43 11.79
N ILE A 52 -6.45 11.94 10.56
CA ILE A 52 -6.55 12.78 9.35
C ILE A 52 -7.89 13.52 9.27
N PRO A 53 -9.08 12.91 9.53
CA PRO A 53 -10.36 13.62 9.42
C PRO A 53 -10.49 14.84 10.33
N TYR A 54 -9.74 14.90 11.43
CA TYR A 54 -9.72 16.04 12.34
C TYR A 54 -8.78 17.17 11.91
N LYS A 55 -7.91 16.90 10.91
CA LYS A 55 -6.89 17.85 10.42
C LYS A 55 -7.17 18.33 8.99
N GLY A 56 -7.96 17.58 8.22
CA GLY A 56 -8.27 17.90 6.83
C GLY A 56 -8.53 16.66 5.98
N ILE A 57 -8.18 16.75 4.70
CA ILE A 57 -8.35 15.69 3.69
C ILE A 57 -6.96 15.33 3.14
N ALA A 58 -6.65 14.04 3.10
CA ALA A 58 -5.48 13.55 2.40
C ALA A 58 -5.84 13.32 0.92
N PHE A 59 -5.43 14.21 0.03
CA PHE A 59 -5.62 14.05 -1.41
C PHE A 59 -4.74 12.91 -1.92
N GLY A 60 -5.31 12.03 -2.76
CA GLY A 60 -4.62 10.89 -3.37
C GLY A 60 -4.68 10.90 -4.88
N HIS A 61 -3.70 10.25 -5.52
CA HIS A 61 -3.67 10.04 -6.96
C HIS A 61 -3.07 8.67 -7.29
N GLN A 62 -3.71 7.98 -8.26
CA GLN A 62 -3.22 6.69 -8.76
C GLN A 62 -2.03 6.91 -9.68
N ASP A 63 -0.98 6.09 -9.52
CA ASP A 63 0.24 6.07 -10.33
C ASP A 63 0.91 7.45 -10.53
N ALA A 64 0.70 8.35 -9.56
CA ALA A 64 1.09 9.77 -9.63
C ALA A 64 2.57 10.02 -9.94
N THR A 65 3.43 9.04 -9.74
CA THR A 65 4.88 9.13 -10.00
C THR A 65 5.35 8.11 -11.04
N MET A 66 4.44 7.42 -11.71
CA MET A 66 4.80 6.40 -12.68
C MET A 66 4.67 6.89 -14.13
N TYR A 67 3.62 7.66 -14.40
CA TYR A 67 3.40 8.27 -15.70
C TYR A 67 2.50 9.51 -15.56
N GLY A 68 2.47 10.34 -16.58
CA GLY A 68 1.65 11.55 -16.65
C GLY A 68 1.53 12.08 -18.07
N ILE A 69 1.18 13.36 -18.21
CA ILE A 69 1.00 14.00 -19.51
C ILE A 69 2.36 14.14 -20.19
N ASN A 70 2.57 13.35 -21.25
CA ASN A 70 3.79 13.31 -22.08
C ASN A 70 5.07 12.86 -21.33
N TRP A 71 4.94 12.05 -20.28
CA TRP A 71 6.09 11.46 -19.60
C TRP A 71 5.72 10.12 -18.93
N ASP A 72 6.70 9.26 -18.74
CA ASP A 72 6.63 8.07 -17.91
C ASP A 72 7.94 7.83 -17.15
N GLN A 73 7.91 6.86 -16.21
CA GLN A 73 9.06 6.56 -15.36
C GLN A 73 10.24 5.89 -16.11
N SER A 74 10.08 5.47 -17.36
CA SER A 74 11.18 4.92 -18.17
C SER A 74 12.23 5.97 -18.50
N ASP A 75 11.82 7.23 -18.69
CA ASP A 75 12.71 8.34 -18.98
C ASP A 75 13.53 8.76 -17.76
N THR A 76 12.92 8.69 -16.57
CA THR A 76 13.53 9.21 -15.33
C THR A 76 13.27 8.33 -14.11
N PRO A 77 13.71 7.05 -14.10
CA PRO A 77 13.28 6.06 -13.10
C PRO A 77 13.73 6.35 -11.66
N ASN A 78 14.59 7.34 -11.45
CA ASN A 78 15.07 7.74 -10.12
C ASN A 78 14.55 9.11 -9.67
N ILE A 79 13.72 9.79 -10.47
CA ILE A 79 13.17 11.12 -10.18
C ILE A 79 11.69 10.97 -9.84
N LEU A 80 11.28 11.52 -8.70
CA LEU A 80 9.85 11.66 -8.39
C LEU A 80 9.29 12.84 -9.18
N GLN A 81 8.54 12.54 -10.23
CA GLN A 81 7.79 13.49 -11.02
C GLN A 81 6.29 13.24 -10.82
N SER A 82 5.45 14.25 -10.93
CA SER A 82 4.00 14.12 -10.84
C SER A 82 3.34 15.34 -11.46
N ASP A 83 2.35 15.12 -12.32
CA ASP A 83 1.53 16.21 -12.89
C ASP A 83 0.86 17.04 -11.78
N ILE A 84 0.45 16.38 -10.69
CA ILE A 84 -0.12 17.06 -9.52
C ILE A 84 0.91 18.01 -8.90
N ALA A 85 2.16 17.55 -8.73
CA ALA A 85 3.22 18.39 -8.17
C ALA A 85 3.61 19.54 -9.12
N MET A 86 3.56 19.31 -10.43
CA MET A 86 3.84 20.35 -11.43
C MET A 86 2.81 21.49 -11.39
N VAL A 87 1.54 21.15 -11.10
CA VAL A 87 0.46 22.14 -11.02
C VAL A 87 0.34 22.79 -9.65
N SER A 88 0.46 22.00 -8.57
CA SER A 88 0.17 22.44 -7.19
C SER A 88 1.43 22.80 -6.39
N GLY A 89 2.61 22.44 -6.87
CA GLY A 89 3.87 22.55 -6.12
C GLY A 89 4.03 21.52 -5.00
N LYS A 90 3.12 20.54 -4.88
CA LYS A 90 3.13 19.53 -3.81
C LYS A 90 2.76 18.15 -4.34
N MET A 91 3.43 17.12 -3.82
CA MET A 91 3.05 15.72 -4.07
C MET A 91 1.70 15.39 -3.40
N PRO A 92 0.93 14.44 -3.97
CA PRO A 92 -0.21 13.86 -3.28
C PRO A 92 0.18 13.29 -1.91
N ALA A 93 -0.73 13.35 -0.95
CA ALA A 93 -0.53 12.75 0.37
C ALA A 93 -0.72 11.23 0.37
N VAL A 94 -1.50 10.72 -0.59
CA VAL A 94 -1.77 9.29 -0.79
C VAL A 94 -1.39 8.91 -2.21
N HIS A 95 -0.58 7.87 -2.35
CA HIS A 95 -0.17 7.32 -3.64
C HIS A 95 -0.78 5.92 -3.81
N GLY A 96 -1.62 5.77 -4.84
CA GLY A 96 -2.17 4.49 -5.26
C GLY A 96 -1.28 3.85 -6.33
N TYR A 97 -1.25 2.52 -6.33
CA TYR A 97 -0.61 1.70 -7.37
C TYR A 97 -1.44 0.45 -7.60
N ASP A 98 -1.25 -0.19 -8.75
CA ASP A 98 -1.84 -1.49 -9.03
C ASP A 98 -0.79 -2.60 -9.08
N LEU A 99 -1.16 -3.80 -8.60
CA LEU A 99 -0.28 -4.96 -8.53
C LEU A 99 -0.66 -6.07 -9.53
N GLY A 100 -1.56 -5.80 -10.49
CA GLY A 100 -1.87 -6.79 -11.54
C GLY A 100 -0.60 -7.30 -12.22
N HIS A 101 -0.52 -8.60 -12.49
CA HIS A 101 0.63 -9.35 -13.01
C HIS A 101 1.76 -9.65 -12.01
N ILE A 102 1.75 -9.11 -10.78
CA ILE A 102 2.72 -9.50 -9.75
C ILE A 102 2.58 -10.99 -9.41
N GLU A 103 1.35 -11.49 -9.44
CA GLU A 103 1.02 -12.90 -9.23
C GLU A 103 1.70 -13.83 -10.24
N LEU A 104 1.88 -13.36 -11.47
CA LEU A 104 2.54 -14.09 -12.54
C LEU A 104 4.06 -14.06 -12.44
N GLY A 105 4.61 -13.25 -11.52
CA GLY A 105 6.06 -13.06 -11.38
C GLY A 105 6.68 -12.20 -12.48
N LEU A 106 5.88 -11.38 -13.16
CA LEU A 106 6.37 -10.46 -14.20
C LEU A 106 7.09 -9.25 -13.58
N GLU A 107 7.90 -8.57 -14.40
CA GLU A 107 8.64 -7.38 -13.98
C GLU A 107 7.82 -6.10 -14.03
N TYR A 108 6.69 -6.11 -14.73
CA TYR A 108 5.81 -4.97 -14.98
C TYR A 108 4.38 -5.32 -14.60
N ASN A 109 3.64 -4.34 -14.10
CA ASN A 109 2.21 -4.49 -13.90
C ASN A 109 1.45 -4.39 -15.22
N LEU A 110 0.12 -4.53 -15.17
CA LEU A 110 -0.77 -4.48 -16.33
C LEU A 110 -0.71 -3.15 -17.11
N ASP A 111 -0.29 -2.05 -16.45
CA ASP A 111 -0.12 -0.71 -17.04
C ASP A 111 1.34 -0.44 -17.47
N THR A 112 2.13 -1.49 -17.60
CA THR A 112 3.57 -1.43 -17.98
C THR A 112 4.47 -0.71 -16.96
N VAL A 113 3.99 -0.51 -15.73
CA VAL A 113 4.78 0.07 -14.64
C VAL A 113 5.74 -0.97 -14.07
N ALA A 114 7.03 -0.66 -14.07
CA ALA A 114 8.07 -1.54 -13.56
C ALA A 114 8.01 -1.64 -12.02
N PHE A 115 7.84 -2.85 -11.47
CA PHE A 115 7.78 -3.07 -10.02
C PHE A 115 9.05 -2.64 -9.27
N ASN A 116 10.22 -2.73 -9.90
CA ASN A 116 11.47 -2.28 -9.29
C ASN A 116 11.55 -0.75 -9.16
N VAL A 117 11.00 0.01 -10.12
CA VAL A 117 10.88 1.47 -10.08
C VAL A 117 9.82 1.86 -9.06
N MET A 118 8.64 1.20 -9.09
CA MET A 118 7.58 1.40 -8.11
C MET A 118 8.11 1.28 -6.67
N ARG A 119 8.86 0.22 -6.34
CA ARG A 119 9.47 0.06 -5.00
C ARG A 119 10.39 1.22 -4.60
N LYS A 120 11.22 1.70 -5.52
CA LYS A 120 12.12 2.84 -5.27
C LYS A 120 11.35 4.13 -4.97
N HIS A 121 10.30 4.39 -5.75
CA HIS A 121 9.46 5.57 -5.55
C HIS A 121 8.69 5.47 -4.23
N ILE A 122 8.10 4.32 -3.93
CA ILE A 122 7.40 4.06 -2.66
C ILE A 122 8.31 4.31 -1.47
N GLN A 123 9.57 3.85 -1.51
CA GLN A 123 10.52 4.12 -0.43
C GLN A 123 10.72 5.61 -0.21
N LYS A 124 10.97 6.38 -1.27
CA LYS A 124 11.17 7.83 -1.17
C LYS A 124 9.91 8.54 -0.64
N LEU A 125 8.75 8.22 -1.22
CA LEU A 125 7.47 8.80 -0.83
C LEU A 125 7.11 8.48 0.63
N HIS A 126 7.31 7.25 1.07
CA HIS A 126 7.09 6.86 2.46
C HIS A 126 8.02 7.60 3.42
N ASP A 127 9.31 7.73 3.08
CA ASP A 127 10.29 8.47 3.89
C ASP A 127 9.93 9.97 3.99
N ASP A 128 9.25 10.52 2.97
CA ASP A 128 8.68 11.87 2.95
C ASP A 128 7.29 11.97 3.63
N GLY A 129 6.77 10.85 4.13
CA GLY A 129 5.54 10.79 4.91
C GLY A 129 4.26 10.51 4.12
N ALA A 130 4.34 10.08 2.87
CA ALA A 130 3.16 9.69 2.09
C ALA A 130 2.52 8.39 2.60
N ILE A 131 1.24 8.23 2.32
CA ILE A 131 0.46 7.00 2.53
C ILE A 131 0.45 6.22 1.21
N ILE A 132 0.69 4.92 1.28
CA ILE A 132 0.72 4.03 0.12
C ILE A 132 -0.50 3.12 0.14
N THR A 133 -1.17 2.98 -1.00
CA THR A 133 -2.29 2.05 -1.17
C THR A 133 -2.15 1.26 -2.47
N PHE A 134 -2.62 0.01 -2.45
CA PHE A 134 -2.59 -0.87 -3.61
C PHE A 134 -3.97 -1.42 -3.93
N SER A 135 -4.33 -1.41 -5.20
CA SER A 135 -5.29 -2.33 -5.81
C SER A 135 -4.58 -3.55 -6.38
N TRP A 136 -5.34 -4.56 -6.76
CA TRP A 136 -4.81 -5.77 -7.38
C TRP A 136 -5.79 -6.27 -8.43
N HIS A 137 -5.49 -5.99 -9.70
CA HIS A 137 -6.19 -6.53 -10.86
C HIS A 137 -5.59 -7.88 -11.26
N LEU A 138 -5.69 -8.86 -10.36
CA LEU A 138 -5.13 -10.19 -10.62
C LEU A 138 -5.88 -10.90 -11.73
N ASP A 139 -5.14 -11.65 -12.54
CA ASP A 139 -5.70 -12.49 -13.57
C ASP A 139 -6.67 -13.54 -13.02
N ASN A 140 -7.49 -14.13 -13.88
CA ASN A 140 -8.40 -15.20 -13.49
C ASN A 140 -7.60 -16.51 -13.27
N PRO A 141 -7.57 -17.07 -12.04
CA PRO A 141 -6.74 -18.24 -11.74
C PRO A 141 -7.13 -19.52 -12.49
N LYS A 142 -8.35 -19.60 -13.01
CA LYS A 142 -8.84 -20.76 -13.78
C LYS A 142 -8.48 -20.64 -15.25
N SER A 143 -8.93 -19.58 -15.90
CA SER A 143 -8.79 -19.38 -17.34
C SER A 143 -7.43 -18.85 -17.75
N LEU A 144 -6.68 -18.22 -16.82
CA LEU A 144 -5.47 -17.43 -17.08
C LEU A 144 -5.75 -16.20 -17.98
N GLY A 145 -7.01 -15.79 -18.10
CA GLY A 145 -7.40 -14.52 -18.68
C GLY A 145 -7.23 -13.39 -17.67
N SER A 146 -7.44 -12.14 -18.13
CA SER A 146 -7.31 -10.96 -17.26
C SER A 146 -8.35 -10.93 -16.13
N SER A 147 -8.26 -9.96 -15.24
CA SER A 147 -9.26 -9.71 -14.20
C SER A 147 -10.68 -9.50 -14.75
N TRP A 148 -10.80 -9.05 -16.00
CA TRP A 148 -12.08 -8.87 -16.73
C TRP A 148 -12.62 -10.17 -17.38
N ASP A 149 -11.90 -11.27 -17.32
CA ASP A 149 -12.44 -12.57 -17.72
C ASP A 149 -13.39 -13.09 -16.63
N THR A 150 -14.69 -12.99 -16.87
CA THR A 150 -15.74 -13.32 -15.90
C THR A 150 -16.00 -14.82 -15.73
N THR A 151 -15.14 -15.69 -16.27
CA THR A 151 -15.21 -17.14 -16.03
C THR A 151 -15.27 -17.40 -14.52
N ALA A 152 -16.31 -18.10 -14.07
CA ALA A 152 -16.53 -18.41 -12.67
C ALA A 152 -15.35 -19.20 -12.07
N THR A 153 -14.75 -18.67 -11.04
CA THR A 153 -13.45 -19.16 -10.52
C THR A 153 -13.41 -19.25 -9.00
N VAL A 154 -14.15 -18.37 -8.29
CA VAL A 154 -13.96 -18.19 -6.85
C VAL A 154 -14.01 -19.51 -6.08
N LYS A 155 -15.03 -20.35 -6.29
CA LYS A 155 -15.13 -21.66 -5.60
C LYS A 155 -13.96 -22.58 -5.85
N GLU A 156 -13.33 -22.49 -7.02
CA GLU A 156 -12.26 -23.39 -7.43
C GLU A 156 -10.89 -22.98 -6.93
N ILE A 157 -10.76 -21.79 -6.36
CA ILE A 157 -9.54 -21.32 -5.67
C ILE A 157 -9.66 -21.32 -4.14
N LEU A 158 -10.87 -21.53 -3.60
CA LEU A 158 -11.06 -21.73 -2.17
C LEU A 158 -10.46 -23.08 -1.71
N LYS A 159 -10.43 -23.30 -0.41
CA LYS A 159 -9.89 -24.53 0.18
C LYS A 159 -10.52 -25.76 -0.48
N ALA A 160 -9.68 -26.71 -0.90
CA ALA A 160 -10.03 -27.91 -1.67
C ALA A 160 -10.47 -27.67 -3.14
N GLY A 161 -10.40 -26.47 -3.67
CA GLY A 161 -10.66 -26.19 -5.08
C GLY A 161 -9.52 -26.64 -6.00
N GLU A 162 -9.83 -26.90 -7.27
CA GLU A 162 -8.88 -27.40 -8.28
C GLU A 162 -7.71 -26.45 -8.52
N TYR A 163 -7.98 -25.13 -8.50
CA TYR A 163 -6.96 -24.09 -8.76
C TYR A 163 -6.37 -23.48 -7.49
N ARG A 164 -6.67 -24.04 -6.32
CA ARG A 164 -6.17 -23.58 -5.01
C ARG A 164 -4.66 -23.41 -4.98
N LYS A 165 -3.91 -24.42 -5.41
CA LYS A 165 -2.44 -24.41 -5.40
C LYS A 165 -1.86 -23.28 -6.27
N ARG A 166 -2.49 -22.99 -7.41
CA ARG A 166 -2.09 -21.84 -8.24
C ARG A 166 -2.31 -20.54 -7.51
N TYR A 167 -3.46 -20.37 -6.90
CA TYR A 167 -3.79 -19.16 -6.14
C TYR A 167 -2.84 -18.94 -4.96
N GLU A 168 -2.49 -19.99 -4.23
CA GLU A 168 -1.48 -19.94 -3.15
C GLU A 168 -0.11 -19.45 -3.67
N GLY A 169 0.31 -19.95 -4.81
CA GLY A 169 1.54 -19.48 -5.47
C GLY A 169 1.46 -17.98 -5.84
N TRP A 170 0.32 -17.53 -6.33
CA TRP A 170 0.07 -16.14 -6.66
C TRP A 170 0.11 -15.24 -5.43
N VAL A 171 -0.54 -15.65 -4.33
CA VAL A 171 -0.48 -14.92 -3.06
C VAL A 171 0.94 -14.92 -2.49
N THR A 172 1.74 -15.97 -2.74
CA THR A 172 3.15 -16.00 -2.35
C THR A 172 3.98 -14.95 -3.09
N ASN A 173 3.78 -14.79 -4.41
CA ASN A 173 4.45 -13.74 -5.19
C ASN A 173 4.07 -12.34 -4.67
N LEU A 174 2.78 -12.10 -4.45
CA LEU A 174 2.25 -10.87 -3.84
C LEU A 174 2.89 -10.61 -2.47
N SER A 175 2.95 -11.64 -1.62
CA SER A 175 3.55 -11.55 -0.27
C SER A 175 5.02 -11.16 -0.32
N ASN A 176 5.77 -11.72 -1.26
CA ASN A 176 7.18 -11.40 -1.47
C ASN A 176 7.36 -9.93 -1.87
N PHE A 177 6.47 -9.40 -2.71
CA PHE A 177 6.47 -7.98 -3.05
C PHE A 177 6.26 -7.11 -1.80
N PHE A 178 5.21 -7.35 -1.01
CA PHE A 178 4.94 -6.57 0.21
C PHE A 178 6.11 -6.64 1.22
N LYS A 179 6.69 -7.80 1.41
CA LYS A 179 7.86 -7.98 2.30
C LYS A 179 9.13 -7.27 1.77
N SER A 180 9.19 -6.99 0.47
CA SER A 180 10.29 -6.23 -0.13
C SER A 180 10.21 -4.73 0.10
N LEU A 181 9.04 -4.19 0.51
CA LEU A 181 8.84 -2.77 0.75
C LEU A 181 9.51 -2.35 2.06
N LYS A 182 10.67 -1.71 1.94
CA LYS A 182 11.48 -1.26 3.08
C LYS A 182 11.81 0.22 2.97
N SER A 183 11.71 0.92 4.10
CA SER A 183 12.21 2.28 4.26
C SER A 183 13.74 2.32 4.20
N LYS A 184 14.35 3.48 4.07
CA LYS A 184 15.82 3.65 4.16
C LYS A 184 16.41 3.12 5.47
N LYS A 185 15.61 3.08 6.54
CA LYS A 185 16.01 2.53 7.85
C LYS A 185 15.84 1.02 7.96
N GLY A 186 15.38 0.33 6.90
CA GLY A 186 15.13 -1.11 6.87
C GLY A 186 13.81 -1.57 7.49
N ASN A 187 13.00 -0.67 8.04
CA ASN A 187 11.67 -1.01 8.54
C ASN A 187 10.72 -1.32 7.39
N PHE A 188 9.72 -2.16 7.63
CA PHE A 188 8.66 -2.39 6.66
C PHE A 188 7.87 -1.09 6.41
N ILE A 189 7.51 -0.86 5.14
CA ILE A 189 6.61 0.22 4.75
C ILE A 189 5.19 -0.27 4.90
N PRO A 190 4.36 0.37 5.74
CA PRO A 190 2.97 -0.02 5.90
C PRO A 190 2.16 0.44 4.70
N VAL A 191 1.23 -0.40 4.24
CA VAL A 191 0.40 -0.12 3.07
C VAL A 191 -1.07 -0.45 3.33
N ILE A 192 -1.97 0.22 2.62
CA ILE A 192 -3.40 -0.10 2.57
C ILE A 192 -3.59 -1.00 1.35
N PHE A 193 -4.01 -2.25 1.58
CA PHE A 193 -4.25 -3.20 0.50
C PHE A 193 -5.75 -3.37 0.24
N ARG A 194 -6.17 -3.18 -1.01
CA ARG A 194 -7.57 -3.19 -1.46
C ARG A 194 -7.78 -4.18 -2.61
N PRO A 195 -7.60 -5.50 -2.37
CA PRO A 195 -7.91 -6.50 -3.39
C PRO A 195 -9.44 -6.56 -3.64
N PHE A 196 -9.83 -7.18 -4.73
CA PHE A 196 -11.23 -7.47 -5.07
C PHE A 196 -12.17 -6.25 -4.98
N HIS A 197 -11.65 -5.08 -5.36
CA HIS A 197 -12.39 -3.83 -5.39
C HIS A 197 -13.54 -3.89 -6.41
N GLU A 198 -14.47 -2.92 -6.33
CA GLU A 198 -15.60 -2.79 -7.27
C GLU A 198 -16.48 -4.05 -7.37
N MET A 199 -16.60 -4.81 -6.30
CA MET A 199 -17.33 -6.08 -6.25
C MET A 199 -18.84 -5.93 -6.55
N ASN A 200 -19.37 -4.73 -6.50
CA ASN A 200 -20.75 -4.40 -6.85
C ASN A 200 -20.99 -4.36 -8.37
N GLY A 201 -19.92 -4.30 -9.18
CA GLY A 201 -19.95 -4.41 -10.64
C GLY A 201 -19.79 -5.86 -11.12
N SER A 202 -20.11 -6.11 -12.39
CA SER A 202 -20.08 -7.45 -12.99
C SER A 202 -18.87 -7.69 -13.93
N TRP A 203 -17.94 -6.74 -14.00
CA TRP A 203 -16.84 -6.76 -14.94
C TRP A 203 -15.60 -7.54 -14.47
N PHE A 204 -15.48 -7.87 -13.20
CA PHE A 204 -14.41 -8.71 -12.67
C PHE A 204 -14.90 -10.10 -12.30
N TRP A 205 -14.03 -11.12 -12.38
CA TRP A 205 -14.39 -12.50 -12.02
C TRP A 205 -14.82 -12.67 -10.55
N TRP A 206 -14.46 -11.74 -9.67
CA TRP A 206 -14.91 -11.69 -8.26
C TRP A 206 -16.15 -10.82 -8.04
N GLY A 207 -16.67 -10.20 -9.11
CA GLY A 207 -17.75 -9.22 -9.03
C GLY A 207 -19.14 -9.83 -8.96
N LYS A 208 -20.13 -8.95 -8.83
CA LYS A 208 -21.55 -9.29 -8.76
C LYS A 208 -21.99 -10.13 -9.99
N GLY A 209 -22.59 -11.26 -9.73
CA GLY A 209 -23.06 -12.19 -10.77
C GLY A 209 -22.04 -13.26 -11.18
N ASN A 210 -20.75 -13.04 -10.90
CA ASN A 210 -19.67 -13.99 -11.20
C ASN A 210 -19.31 -14.86 -9.99
N CYS A 211 -19.62 -14.43 -8.77
CA CYS A 211 -19.60 -15.24 -7.57
C CYS A 211 -20.75 -14.86 -6.62
N SER A 212 -21.07 -15.74 -5.68
CA SER A 212 -22.04 -15.45 -4.61
C SER A 212 -21.43 -14.50 -3.55
N PRO A 213 -22.25 -13.76 -2.79
CA PRO A 213 -21.76 -12.97 -1.65
C PRO A 213 -20.99 -13.80 -0.62
N GLU A 214 -21.38 -15.04 -0.41
CA GLU A 214 -20.73 -15.99 0.51
C GLU A 214 -19.34 -16.38 -0.02
N ASP A 215 -19.26 -16.71 -1.31
CA ASP A 215 -17.98 -17.04 -1.96
C ASP A 215 -17.03 -15.84 -1.96
N TYR A 216 -17.54 -14.62 -2.19
CA TYR A 216 -16.74 -13.39 -2.10
C TYR A 216 -16.16 -13.16 -0.69
N LYS A 217 -16.98 -13.36 0.36
CA LYS A 217 -16.49 -13.28 1.74
C LYS A 217 -15.43 -14.34 2.04
N SER A 218 -15.64 -15.56 1.54
CA SER A 218 -14.68 -16.65 1.69
C SER A 218 -13.37 -16.34 0.95
N LEU A 219 -13.45 -15.75 -0.26
CA LEU A 219 -12.28 -15.28 -1.01
C LEU A 219 -11.44 -14.28 -0.19
N TRP A 220 -12.09 -13.30 0.43
CA TRP A 220 -11.42 -12.33 1.31
C TRP A 220 -10.76 -13.02 2.51
N GLN A 221 -11.48 -13.90 3.20
CA GLN A 221 -10.98 -14.61 4.39
C GLN A 221 -9.78 -15.48 4.05
N GLU A 222 -9.88 -16.27 2.98
CA GLU A 222 -8.80 -17.16 2.52
C GLU A 222 -7.55 -16.36 2.08
N THR A 223 -7.74 -15.24 1.36
CA THR A 223 -6.64 -14.37 0.95
C THR A 223 -5.95 -13.75 2.16
N PHE A 224 -6.73 -13.25 3.12
CA PHE A 224 -6.21 -12.69 4.35
C PHE A 224 -5.43 -13.74 5.16
N GLN A 225 -5.96 -14.96 5.27
CA GLN A 225 -5.28 -16.06 5.95
C GLN A 225 -3.95 -16.41 5.26
N LEU A 226 -3.94 -16.54 3.93
CA LEU A 226 -2.72 -16.81 3.17
C LEU A 226 -1.65 -15.72 3.35
N LEU A 227 -2.06 -14.45 3.38
CA LEU A 227 -1.15 -13.35 3.66
C LEU A 227 -0.55 -13.44 5.07
N GLN A 228 -1.35 -13.84 6.08
CA GLN A 228 -0.86 -14.07 7.44
C GLN A 228 0.09 -15.28 7.51
N GLU A 229 -0.24 -16.38 6.85
CA GLU A 229 0.62 -17.58 6.76
C GLU A 229 1.96 -17.27 6.07
N ASN A 230 1.96 -16.33 5.13
CA ASN A 230 3.16 -15.80 4.49
C ASN A 230 3.86 -14.69 5.32
N GLU A 231 3.43 -14.44 6.56
CA GLU A 231 4.02 -13.46 7.49
C GLU A 231 4.03 -12.01 6.94
N VAL A 232 3.00 -11.63 6.18
CA VAL A 232 2.85 -10.26 5.70
C VAL A 232 2.19 -9.42 6.78
N ASN A 233 2.98 -8.68 7.55
CA ASN A 233 2.54 -7.95 8.73
C ASN A 233 2.48 -6.43 8.54
N ASN A 234 2.80 -5.92 7.35
CA ASN A 234 2.80 -4.51 7.01
C ASN A 234 1.55 -4.05 6.22
N LEU A 235 0.43 -4.75 6.37
CA LEU A 235 -0.84 -4.44 5.68
C LEU A 235 -1.92 -3.93 6.65
N LEU A 236 -2.73 -2.99 6.13
CA LEU A 236 -4.04 -2.59 6.63
C LEU A 236 -5.11 -2.86 5.59
#